data_552e735f26021dafb168583b118eedc2
#
_entry.id   552e735f26021dafb168583b118eedc2
#
_cell.length_a   1.000
_cell.length_b   1.000
_cell.length_c   1.000
_cell.angle_alpha   90.00
_cell.angle_beta   90.00
_cell.angle_gamma   90.00
#
_symmetry.space_group_name_H-M   'P 1'
#
loop_
_entity.id
_entity.type
_entity.pdbx_description
1 polymer ?
#
loop_
_entity_poly.entity_id
_entity_poly.type
_entity_poly.pdbx_seq_one_letter_code
_entity_poly.pdbx_strand_id
1 'polypeptide(L)'
;MLKINNIRFGIRIVTYPRSDGNTPILLRKTVDSVLSQSYGNWIVYLAGDAYEPASEFNSYSSWFPQGKVRARNIFADPERHKFKDQRWRLYGGISAINKCLDWMHADGISHVAILDHDDIWNHNHLKTLADAYTQFPEAQFVYTAGRHASMGVLPKNRDVQVRYNNLPPMEEDMLHSCASWRLDNIPLRYRYGCRSSGEPQCGDMTMWQDMKSFMREHNLRFYFANKETVFHDGM
;
A
#
# COMPACT_ATOMS: atom_id res chain seq x y z
N MET A 1 -28.15 16.49 3.90
CA MET A 1 -27.37 15.37 4.46
C MET A 1 -26.59 14.74 3.31
N LEU A 2 -25.29 14.97 3.23
CA LEU A 2 -24.41 14.24 2.31
C LEU A 2 -24.50 12.76 2.70
N LYS A 3 -24.91 11.90 1.76
CA LYS A 3 -24.82 10.45 1.93
C LYS A 3 -23.36 10.14 2.28
N ILE A 4 -23.09 9.66 3.49
CA ILE A 4 -21.81 9.06 3.84
C ILE A 4 -21.67 7.92 2.83
N ASN A 5 -20.89 8.15 1.78
CA ASN A 5 -20.53 7.09 0.83
C ASN A 5 -19.85 6.02 1.68
N ASN A 6 -20.45 4.84 1.73
CA ASN A 6 -19.98 3.72 2.54
C ASN A 6 -18.70 3.16 1.87
N ILE A 7 -17.60 3.90 2.03
CA ILE A 7 -16.30 3.58 1.43
C ILE A 7 -15.85 2.22 1.98
N ARG A 8 -15.64 1.27 1.10
CA ARG A 8 -15.05 -0.02 1.45
C ARG A 8 -13.60 -0.06 1.00
N PHE A 9 -12.69 -0.15 1.96
CA PHE A 9 -11.28 -0.28 1.66
C PHE A 9 -10.88 -1.73 1.40
N GLY A 10 -10.14 -1.95 0.31
CA GLY A 10 -9.29 -3.12 0.14
C GLY A 10 -7.90 -2.79 0.70
N ILE A 11 -7.50 -3.47 1.76
CA ILE A 11 -6.17 -3.30 2.35
C ILE A 11 -5.22 -4.27 1.65
N ARG A 12 -4.24 -3.77 0.91
CA ARG A 12 -3.19 -4.58 0.29
C ARG A 12 -2.07 -4.83 1.28
N ILE A 13 -1.82 -6.09 1.62
CA ILE A 13 -0.65 -6.53 2.38
C ILE A 13 0.07 -7.60 1.56
N VAL A 14 1.35 -7.38 1.28
CA VAL A 14 2.22 -8.40 0.69
C VAL A 14 3.32 -8.75 1.67
N THR A 15 3.55 -10.04 1.88
CA THR A 15 4.54 -10.53 2.83
C THR A 15 5.45 -11.57 2.17
N TYR A 16 6.67 -11.69 2.63
CA TYR A 16 7.67 -12.65 2.15
C TYR A 16 8.47 -13.20 3.33
N PRO A 17 9.06 -14.41 3.21
CA PRO A 17 9.92 -14.95 4.24
C PRO A 17 11.25 -14.18 4.28
N ARG A 18 11.46 -13.41 5.35
CA ARG A 18 12.72 -12.70 5.57
C ARG A 18 13.80 -13.68 6.03
N SER A 19 15.03 -13.44 5.60
CA SER A 19 16.17 -14.29 5.99
C SER A 19 16.52 -14.24 7.48
N ASP A 20 16.08 -13.18 8.18
CA ASP A 20 16.24 -13.01 9.63
C ASP A 20 15.16 -13.72 10.46
N GLY A 21 14.16 -14.34 9.81
CA GLY A 21 13.04 -15.03 10.46
C GLY A 21 12.02 -14.13 11.14
N ASN A 22 12.14 -12.81 11.03
CA ASN A 22 11.28 -11.85 11.76
C ASN A 22 9.92 -11.61 11.12
N THR A 23 9.64 -12.17 9.93
CA THR A 23 8.37 -11.95 9.21
C THR A 23 7.14 -12.20 10.08
N PRO A 24 7.00 -13.30 10.85
CA PRO A 24 5.80 -13.53 11.64
C PRO A 24 5.60 -12.47 12.73
N ILE A 25 6.68 -11.96 13.32
CA ILE A 25 6.62 -10.94 14.37
C ILE A 25 6.17 -9.60 13.79
N LEU A 26 6.78 -9.19 12.68
CA LEU A 26 6.47 -7.92 12.03
C LEU A 26 5.05 -7.94 11.46
N LEU A 27 4.71 -8.98 10.69
CA LEU A 27 3.37 -9.14 10.16
C LEU A 27 2.29 -9.19 11.25
N ARG A 28 2.59 -9.77 12.42
CA ARG A 28 1.64 -9.78 13.55
C ARG A 28 1.34 -8.36 14.03
N LYS A 29 2.35 -7.52 14.20
CA LYS A 29 2.17 -6.09 14.55
C LYS A 29 1.32 -5.35 13.51
N THR A 30 1.61 -5.59 12.23
CA THR A 30 0.85 -5.04 11.11
C THR A 30 -0.61 -5.46 11.16
N VAL A 31 -0.89 -6.75 11.33
CA VAL A 31 -2.26 -7.30 11.46
C VAL A 31 -2.99 -6.70 12.64
N ASP A 32 -2.36 -6.62 13.83
CA ASP A 32 -2.97 -6.03 15.02
C ASP A 32 -3.32 -4.56 14.79
N SER A 33 -2.51 -3.83 14.03
CA SER A 33 -2.79 -2.44 13.65
C SER A 33 -4.03 -2.31 12.75
N VAL A 34 -4.27 -3.28 11.86
CA VAL A 34 -5.50 -3.35 11.03
C VAL A 34 -6.71 -3.70 11.89
N LEU A 35 -6.58 -4.68 12.76
CA LEU A 35 -7.69 -5.12 13.63
C LEU A 35 -8.14 -4.03 14.61
N SER A 36 -7.23 -3.11 14.99
CA SER A 36 -7.51 -1.98 15.87
C SER A 36 -8.16 -0.78 15.18
N GLN A 37 -8.35 -0.80 13.86
CA GLN A 37 -8.90 0.34 13.12
C GLN A 37 -10.31 0.72 13.59
N SER A 38 -10.51 2.02 13.85
CA SER A 38 -11.82 2.58 14.22
C SER A 38 -12.84 2.62 13.07
N TYR A 39 -12.36 2.51 11.83
CA TYR A 39 -13.20 2.40 10.64
C TYR A 39 -13.32 0.93 10.22
N GLY A 40 -14.53 0.36 10.31
CA GLY A 40 -14.76 -1.09 10.19
C GLY A 40 -15.06 -1.62 8.78
N ASN A 41 -15.27 -0.75 7.77
CA ASN A 41 -15.65 -1.19 6.42
C ASN A 41 -14.43 -1.46 5.53
N TRP A 42 -13.74 -2.55 5.81
CA TRP A 42 -12.56 -2.99 5.09
C TRP A 42 -12.50 -4.50 4.92
N ILE A 43 -11.68 -4.93 3.98
CA ILE A 43 -11.26 -6.32 3.77
C ILE A 43 -9.76 -6.33 3.41
N VAL A 44 -9.01 -7.29 3.95
CA VAL A 44 -7.58 -7.47 3.66
C VAL A 44 -7.39 -8.41 2.47
N TYR A 45 -6.50 -8.03 1.58
CA TYR A 45 -5.96 -8.85 0.51
C TYR A 45 -4.50 -9.15 0.85
N LEU A 46 -4.29 -10.34 1.43
CA LEU A 46 -2.99 -10.80 1.90
C LEU A 46 -2.36 -11.72 0.86
N ALA A 47 -1.24 -11.31 0.29
CA ALA A 47 -0.50 -12.16 -0.63
C ALA A 47 0.87 -12.54 -0.04
N GLY A 48 1.16 -13.83 -0.04
CA GLY A 48 2.50 -14.34 0.19
C GLY A 48 3.31 -14.25 -1.10
N ASP A 49 4.55 -13.76 -1.03
CA ASP A 49 5.47 -13.71 -2.15
C ASP A 49 6.41 -14.92 -2.06
N ALA A 50 5.98 -16.02 -2.71
CA ALA A 50 6.73 -17.25 -2.88
C ALA A 50 7.20 -17.94 -1.58
N TYR A 51 6.29 -18.12 -0.62
CA TYR A 51 6.59 -18.91 0.57
C TYR A 51 6.81 -20.39 0.22
N GLU A 52 7.90 -20.94 0.72
CA GLU A 52 8.21 -22.37 0.67
C GLU A 52 8.70 -22.83 2.05
N PRO A 53 7.94 -23.66 2.77
CA PRO A 53 6.64 -24.25 2.38
C PRO A 53 5.47 -23.26 2.49
N ALA A 54 4.47 -23.43 1.63
CA ALA A 54 3.26 -22.57 1.64
C ALA A 54 2.46 -22.66 2.95
N SER A 55 2.65 -23.71 3.74
CA SER A 55 1.97 -23.90 5.03
C SER A 55 2.25 -22.78 6.02
N GLU A 56 3.44 -22.20 6.02
CA GLU A 56 3.78 -21.06 6.87
C GLU A 56 2.84 -19.86 6.55
N PHE A 57 2.76 -19.48 5.28
CA PHE A 57 1.90 -18.40 4.84
C PHE A 57 0.42 -18.67 5.14
N ASN A 58 -0.03 -19.90 4.90
CA ASN A 58 -1.44 -20.27 5.08
C ASN A 58 -1.93 -20.05 6.52
N SER A 59 -1.04 -20.16 7.50
CA SER A 59 -1.37 -19.92 8.92
C SER A 59 -1.75 -18.47 9.20
N TYR A 60 -1.24 -17.50 8.44
CA TYR A 60 -1.47 -16.07 8.69
C TYR A 60 -2.91 -15.63 8.41
N SER A 61 -3.62 -16.33 7.52
CA SER A 61 -5.02 -16.03 7.25
C SER A 61 -5.93 -16.19 8.48
N SER A 62 -5.56 -17.10 9.39
CA SER A 62 -6.30 -17.35 10.63
C SER A 62 -6.20 -16.19 11.65
N TRP A 63 -5.31 -15.23 11.44
CA TRP A 63 -5.16 -14.07 12.32
C TRP A 63 -6.24 -13.02 12.11
N PHE A 64 -7.04 -13.15 11.05
CA PHE A 64 -8.14 -12.24 10.73
C PHE A 64 -9.49 -12.86 11.06
N PRO A 65 -10.51 -12.05 11.41
CA PRO A 65 -11.87 -12.53 11.54
C PRO A 65 -12.38 -13.13 10.22
N GLN A 66 -13.27 -14.10 10.31
CA GLN A 66 -13.89 -14.73 9.16
C GLN A 66 -14.51 -13.69 8.21
N GLY A 67 -14.24 -13.80 6.92
CA GLY A 67 -14.74 -12.87 5.90
C GLY A 67 -14.01 -11.52 5.82
N LYS A 68 -12.99 -11.30 6.64
CA LYS A 68 -12.19 -10.06 6.64
C LYS A 68 -10.86 -10.19 5.89
N VAL A 69 -10.53 -11.37 5.39
CA VAL A 69 -9.30 -11.58 4.63
C VAL A 69 -9.53 -12.48 3.41
N ARG A 70 -8.88 -12.15 2.32
CA ARG A 70 -8.63 -13.03 1.18
C ARG A 70 -7.13 -13.22 1.08
N ALA A 71 -6.66 -14.45 1.30
CA ALA A 71 -5.24 -14.76 1.38
C ALA A 71 -4.83 -15.81 0.35
N ARG A 72 -3.66 -15.63 -0.27
CA ARG A 72 -3.07 -16.63 -1.17
C ARG A 72 -1.56 -16.44 -1.27
N ASN A 73 -0.82 -17.54 -1.22
CA ASN A 73 0.58 -17.56 -1.61
C ASN A 73 0.70 -17.50 -3.14
N ILE A 74 1.47 -16.56 -3.65
CA ILE A 74 1.72 -16.35 -5.08
C ILE A 74 3.09 -16.93 -5.41
N PHE A 75 3.14 -17.77 -6.44
CA PHE A 75 4.44 -18.29 -6.91
C PHE A 75 5.30 -17.13 -7.43
N ALA A 76 6.60 -17.26 -7.24
CA ALA A 76 7.55 -16.26 -7.71
C ALA A 76 7.40 -16.05 -9.22
N ASP A 77 7.43 -14.79 -9.62
CA ASP A 77 7.43 -14.41 -11.03
C ASP A 77 8.71 -14.91 -11.71
N PRO A 78 8.62 -15.58 -12.87
CA PRO A 78 9.79 -15.97 -13.65
C PRO A 78 10.73 -14.81 -14.00
N GLU A 79 10.17 -13.59 -14.18
CA GLU A 79 10.99 -12.38 -14.44
C GLU A 79 11.91 -12.06 -13.25
N ARG A 80 11.45 -12.27 -12.01
CA ARG A 80 12.27 -12.07 -10.82
C ARG A 80 13.47 -13.02 -10.78
N HIS A 81 13.33 -14.25 -11.27
CA HIS A 81 14.41 -15.23 -11.29
C HIS A 81 15.53 -14.90 -12.29
N LYS A 82 15.33 -13.95 -13.21
CA LYS A 82 16.38 -13.45 -14.10
C LYS A 82 17.46 -12.67 -13.32
N PHE A 83 17.12 -12.17 -12.14
CA PHE A 83 18.04 -11.43 -11.28
C PHE A 83 18.56 -12.35 -10.18
N LYS A 84 19.80 -12.81 -10.30
CA LYS A 84 20.45 -13.75 -9.34
C LYS A 84 21.16 -13.04 -8.19
N ASP A 85 21.21 -11.72 -8.18
CA ASP A 85 21.89 -10.88 -7.21
C ASP A 85 20.90 -10.10 -6.32
N GLN A 86 21.39 -9.15 -5.53
CA GLN A 86 20.54 -8.34 -4.63
C GLN A 86 19.42 -7.57 -5.35
N ARG A 87 19.46 -7.43 -6.66
CA ARG A 87 18.43 -6.76 -7.47
C ARG A 87 17.07 -7.43 -7.39
N TRP A 88 17.02 -8.74 -7.11
CA TRP A 88 15.74 -9.44 -6.93
C TRP A 88 14.89 -8.83 -5.80
N ARG A 89 15.52 -8.19 -4.79
CA ARG A 89 14.82 -7.50 -3.69
C ARG A 89 14.07 -6.25 -4.18
N LEU A 90 14.63 -5.56 -5.18
CA LEU A 90 14.00 -4.37 -5.76
C LEU A 90 12.72 -4.70 -6.53
N TYR A 91 12.58 -5.94 -6.96
CA TYR A 91 11.40 -6.45 -7.65
C TYR A 91 10.52 -7.34 -6.78
N GLY A 92 10.81 -7.40 -5.49
CA GLY A 92 10.07 -8.19 -4.53
C GLY A 92 8.59 -7.84 -4.49
N GLY A 93 7.75 -8.86 -4.52
CA GLY A 93 6.32 -8.69 -4.32
C GLY A 93 5.52 -8.13 -5.50
N ILE A 94 6.13 -7.69 -6.63
CA ILE A 94 5.39 -7.06 -7.74
C ILE A 94 4.22 -7.91 -8.21
N SER A 95 4.44 -9.21 -8.48
CA SER A 95 3.36 -10.12 -8.89
C SER A 95 2.32 -10.30 -7.81
N ALA A 96 2.73 -10.42 -6.56
CA ALA A 96 1.83 -10.55 -5.41
C ALA A 96 1.02 -9.28 -5.18
N ILE A 97 1.64 -8.10 -5.30
CA ILE A 97 0.97 -6.79 -5.23
C ILE A 97 -0.11 -6.68 -6.31
N ASN A 98 0.26 -6.93 -7.57
CA ASN A 98 -0.66 -6.84 -8.70
C ASN A 98 -1.82 -7.83 -8.56
N LYS A 99 -1.55 -9.02 -8.03
CA LYS A 99 -2.60 -10.02 -7.79
C LYS A 99 -3.59 -9.55 -6.73
N CYS A 100 -3.13 -8.87 -5.68
CA CYS A 100 -4.04 -8.22 -4.72
C CYS A 100 -4.94 -7.19 -5.40
N LEU A 101 -4.38 -6.32 -6.25
CA LEU A 101 -5.15 -5.31 -6.99
C LEU A 101 -6.18 -5.93 -7.93
N ASP A 102 -5.82 -7.05 -8.62
CA ASP A 102 -6.75 -7.79 -9.47
C ASP A 102 -7.93 -8.39 -8.68
N TRP A 103 -7.64 -8.95 -7.49
CA TRP A 103 -8.69 -9.48 -6.63
C TRP A 103 -9.59 -8.37 -6.09
N MET A 104 -9.03 -7.25 -5.69
CA MET A 104 -9.80 -6.07 -5.25
C MET A 104 -10.74 -5.59 -6.36
N HIS A 105 -10.24 -5.49 -7.58
CA HIS A 105 -11.04 -5.09 -8.73
C HIS A 105 -12.17 -6.10 -9.00
N ALA A 106 -11.85 -7.40 -9.02
CA ALA A 106 -12.83 -8.47 -9.21
C ALA A 106 -13.92 -8.51 -8.12
N ASP A 107 -13.58 -8.13 -6.89
CA ASP A 107 -14.49 -8.08 -5.75
C ASP A 107 -15.24 -6.73 -5.64
N GLY A 108 -15.08 -5.81 -6.61
CA GLY A 108 -15.75 -4.51 -6.64
C GLY A 108 -15.28 -3.55 -5.55
N ILE A 109 -14.03 -3.66 -5.11
CA ILE A 109 -13.43 -2.72 -4.16
C ILE A 109 -13.10 -1.41 -4.88
N SER A 110 -13.67 -0.32 -4.38
CA SER A 110 -13.47 1.00 -4.98
C SER A 110 -12.20 1.73 -4.51
N HIS A 111 -11.74 1.45 -3.28
CA HIS A 111 -10.61 2.16 -2.68
C HIS A 111 -9.55 1.19 -2.18
N VAL A 112 -8.33 1.36 -2.67
CA VAL A 112 -7.15 0.65 -2.18
C VAL A 112 -6.54 1.43 -1.01
N ALA A 113 -6.11 0.74 0.04
CA ALA A 113 -5.21 1.26 1.06
C ALA A 113 -3.99 0.34 1.12
N ILE A 114 -2.80 0.91 1.09
CA ILE A 114 -1.55 0.15 1.10
C ILE A 114 -1.06 -0.01 2.52
N LEU A 115 -0.61 -1.21 2.86
CA LEU A 115 0.10 -1.49 4.10
C LEU A 115 1.21 -2.50 3.84
N ASP A 116 2.43 -2.13 4.10
CA ASP A 116 3.57 -3.03 4.02
C ASP A 116 3.63 -3.90 5.28
N HIS A 117 4.15 -5.11 5.18
CA HIS A 117 4.04 -6.14 6.22
C HIS A 117 4.87 -5.86 7.49
N ASP A 118 5.65 -4.79 7.48
CA ASP A 118 6.49 -4.30 8.58
C ASP A 118 6.14 -2.87 9.01
N ASP A 119 5.04 -2.33 8.49
CA ASP A 119 4.49 -1.03 8.88
C ASP A 119 3.32 -1.18 9.87
N ILE A 120 3.09 -0.13 10.64
CA ILE A 120 2.03 -0.07 11.64
C ILE A 120 1.15 1.15 11.38
N TRP A 121 -0.15 0.93 11.29
CA TRP A 121 -1.14 2.00 11.25
C TRP A 121 -1.61 2.41 12.63
N ASN A 122 -1.76 3.70 12.87
CA ASN A 122 -2.52 4.20 14.01
C ASN A 122 -4.01 3.82 13.86
N HIS A 123 -4.72 3.64 14.97
CA HIS A 123 -6.11 3.18 14.99
C HIS A 123 -7.10 4.02 14.16
N ASN A 124 -6.76 5.24 13.82
CA ASN A 124 -7.59 6.18 13.04
C ASN A 124 -7.15 6.34 11.57
N HIS A 125 -6.20 5.53 11.07
CA HIS A 125 -5.68 5.69 9.70
C HIS A 125 -6.79 5.58 8.64
N LEU A 126 -7.53 4.47 8.62
CA LEU A 126 -8.62 4.28 7.65
C LEU A 126 -9.75 5.30 7.83
N LYS A 127 -10.04 5.71 9.07
CA LYS A 127 -11.01 6.77 9.32
C LYS A 127 -10.53 8.10 8.72
N THR A 128 -9.26 8.44 8.88
CA THR A 128 -8.67 9.65 8.28
C THR A 128 -8.79 9.65 6.76
N LEU A 129 -8.51 8.51 6.11
CA LEU A 129 -8.69 8.37 4.66
C LEU A 129 -10.17 8.50 4.25
N ALA A 130 -11.08 7.83 4.98
CA ALA A 130 -12.52 7.89 4.70
C ALA A 130 -13.09 9.31 4.85
N ASP A 131 -12.70 10.01 5.91
CA ASP A 131 -13.08 11.40 6.15
C ASP A 131 -12.60 12.31 5.01
N ALA A 132 -11.35 12.11 4.56
CA ALA A 132 -10.77 12.87 3.45
C ALA A 132 -11.54 12.65 2.13
N TYR A 133 -11.83 11.41 1.75
CA TYR A 133 -12.65 11.12 0.56
C TYR A 133 -14.09 11.63 0.67
N THR A 134 -14.63 11.71 1.87
CA THR A 134 -15.97 12.26 2.11
C THR A 134 -15.98 13.77 1.98
N GLN A 135 -14.95 14.43 2.51
CA GLN A 135 -14.80 15.89 2.46
C GLN A 135 -14.40 16.38 1.07
N PHE A 136 -13.60 15.59 0.34
CA PHE A 136 -13.08 15.91 -0.99
C PHE A 136 -13.44 14.78 -1.97
N PRO A 137 -14.71 14.69 -2.40
CA PRO A 137 -15.20 13.57 -3.21
C PRO A 137 -14.56 13.51 -4.59
N GLU A 138 -13.93 14.57 -5.06
CA GLU A 138 -13.17 14.64 -6.32
C GLU A 138 -11.75 14.07 -6.18
N ALA A 139 -11.24 13.86 -4.97
CA ALA A 139 -9.91 13.28 -4.79
C ALA A 139 -9.90 11.83 -5.28
N GLN A 140 -8.94 11.51 -6.13
CA GLN A 140 -8.71 10.16 -6.66
C GLN A 140 -7.60 9.44 -5.90
N PHE A 141 -6.73 10.21 -5.27
CA PHE A 141 -5.62 9.74 -4.46
C PHE A 141 -5.61 10.53 -3.13
N VAL A 142 -5.51 9.83 -2.02
CA VAL A 142 -5.40 10.42 -0.69
C VAL A 142 -4.20 9.79 0.02
N TYR A 143 -3.43 10.60 0.72
CA TYR A 143 -2.35 10.09 1.56
C TYR A 143 -2.27 10.84 2.88
N THR A 144 -1.66 10.20 3.86
CA THR A 144 -1.43 10.74 5.21
C THR A 144 0.05 11.02 5.43
N ALA A 145 0.41 11.60 6.56
CA ALA A 145 1.79 11.63 7.01
C ALA A 145 2.15 10.32 7.73
N GLY A 146 3.42 9.95 7.65
CA GLY A 146 3.97 8.80 8.35
C GLY A 146 5.33 9.12 8.96
N ARG A 147 5.72 8.34 9.96
CA ARG A 147 7.01 8.44 10.63
C ARG A 147 7.89 7.27 10.24
N HIS A 148 9.04 7.57 9.68
CA HIS A 148 10.11 6.60 9.44
C HIS A 148 11.15 6.72 10.56
N ALA A 149 11.61 5.61 11.13
CA ALA A 149 12.52 5.60 12.27
C ALA A 149 13.80 6.44 12.05
N SER A 150 14.40 6.36 10.85
CA SER A 150 15.64 7.09 10.54
C SER A 150 15.43 8.43 9.84
N MET A 151 14.34 8.63 9.08
CA MET A 151 14.10 9.84 8.29
C MET A 151 13.19 10.85 8.99
N GLY A 152 12.52 10.45 10.09
CA GLY A 152 11.54 11.27 10.78
C GLY A 152 10.19 11.28 10.07
N VAL A 153 9.42 12.35 10.22
CA VAL A 153 8.06 12.46 9.65
C VAL A 153 8.13 12.85 8.18
N LEU A 154 7.36 12.14 7.35
CA LEU A 154 7.19 12.40 5.93
C LEU A 154 5.73 12.72 5.61
N PRO A 155 5.43 13.65 4.68
CA PRO A 155 6.40 14.50 4.00
C PRO A 155 7.07 15.49 4.96
N LYS A 156 8.33 15.84 4.70
CA LYS A 156 9.08 16.82 5.54
C LYS A 156 8.44 18.21 5.50
N ASN A 157 7.97 18.62 4.34
CA ASN A 157 7.22 19.87 4.21
C ASN A 157 5.73 19.60 4.43
N ARG A 158 5.26 19.80 5.66
CA ARG A 158 3.87 19.60 6.07
C ARG A 158 2.98 20.85 5.98
N ASP A 159 3.55 22.01 5.64
CA ASP A 159 2.83 23.27 5.43
C ASP A 159 2.02 23.27 4.13
N VAL A 160 1.94 22.12 3.50
CA VAL A 160 1.10 21.87 2.36
C VAL A 160 -0.35 21.84 2.83
N GLN A 161 -0.92 23.02 3.09
CA GLN A 161 -2.36 23.18 3.10
C GLN A 161 -2.88 22.57 1.80
N VAL A 162 -4.00 21.83 1.89
CA VAL A 162 -4.77 21.31 0.76
C VAL A 162 -4.31 21.85 -0.58
N ARG A 163 -3.21 21.30 -1.10
CA ARG A 163 -2.76 21.70 -2.44
C ARG A 163 -3.47 20.82 -3.42
N TYR A 164 -4.54 21.34 -3.96
CA TYR A 164 -4.99 20.98 -5.30
C TYR A 164 -3.94 21.44 -6.34
N ASN A 165 -2.69 21.09 -6.10
CA ASN A 165 -1.63 21.30 -7.04
C ASN A 165 -1.33 19.96 -7.71
N ASN A 166 -1.37 19.97 -8.96
CA ASN A 166 -1.24 19.00 -10.03
C ASN A 166 -0.35 17.76 -9.86
N LEU A 167 0.24 17.50 -8.68
CA LEU A 167 1.10 16.34 -8.46
C LEU A 167 1.16 15.93 -6.97
N PRO A 168 0.85 14.67 -6.63
CA PRO A 168 1.12 14.15 -5.30
C PRO A 168 2.62 14.20 -5.02
N PRO A 169 3.05 14.35 -3.76
CA PRO A 169 4.44 14.15 -3.39
C PRO A 169 4.85 12.72 -3.74
N MET A 170 6.09 12.57 -4.12
CA MET A 170 6.59 11.37 -4.76
C MET A 170 7.90 10.92 -4.14
N GLU A 171 8.10 9.64 -4.17
CA GLU A 171 9.35 8.92 -3.95
C GLU A 171 9.91 9.08 -2.52
N GLU A 172 10.60 10.14 -2.18
CA GLU A 172 11.24 10.31 -0.87
C GLU A 172 10.37 11.08 0.15
N ASP A 173 9.21 11.57 -0.28
CA ASP A 173 8.35 12.43 0.54
C ASP A 173 7.19 11.69 1.22
N MET A 174 6.98 10.42 0.92
CA MET A 174 5.83 9.67 1.43
C MET A 174 6.20 8.22 1.73
N LEU A 175 5.79 7.71 2.89
CA LEU A 175 5.82 6.27 3.14
C LEU A 175 4.75 5.59 2.28
N HIS A 176 5.10 4.43 1.72
CA HIS A 176 4.22 3.64 0.88
C HIS A 176 2.89 3.35 1.58
N SER A 177 2.92 2.94 2.83
CA SER A 177 1.75 2.62 3.65
C SER A 177 0.86 3.82 4.03
N CYS A 178 1.22 5.05 3.62
CA CYS A 178 0.38 6.23 3.79
C CYS A 178 -0.67 6.40 2.69
N ALA A 179 -0.56 5.67 1.58
CA ALA A 179 -1.27 5.93 0.34
C ALA A 179 -2.57 5.14 0.21
N SER A 180 -3.54 5.80 -0.43
CA SER A 180 -4.83 5.22 -0.84
C SER A 180 -5.29 5.87 -2.15
N TRP A 181 -5.94 5.09 -3.02
CA TRP A 181 -6.51 5.62 -4.26
C TRP A 181 -7.79 4.90 -4.68
N ARG A 182 -8.55 5.52 -5.59
CA ARG A 182 -9.73 4.91 -6.22
C ARG A 182 -9.27 3.96 -7.32
N LEU A 183 -9.49 2.68 -7.12
CA LEU A 183 -8.99 1.63 -8.02
C LEU A 183 -9.60 1.72 -9.43
N ASP A 184 -10.89 2.07 -9.52
CA ASP A 184 -11.59 2.16 -10.81
C ASP A 184 -11.07 3.34 -11.67
N ASN A 185 -10.61 4.40 -11.02
CA ASN A 185 -10.15 5.62 -11.70
C ASN A 185 -8.64 5.64 -11.91
N ILE A 186 -7.89 4.85 -11.15
CA ILE A 186 -6.44 4.69 -11.26
C ILE A 186 -6.13 3.19 -11.39
N PRO A 187 -6.25 2.60 -12.59
CA PRO A 187 -6.10 1.16 -12.81
C PRO A 187 -4.63 0.73 -12.97
N LEU A 188 -3.70 1.47 -12.37
CA LEU A 188 -2.28 1.20 -12.49
C LEU A 188 -1.87 -0.12 -11.83
N ARG A 189 -0.78 -0.68 -12.35
CA ARG A 189 -0.13 -1.89 -11.84
C ARG A 189 1.34 -1.63 -11.63
N TYR A 190 1.90 -2.28 -10.63
CA TYR A 190 3.34 -2.27 -10.41
C TYR A 190 4.05 -2.99 -11.56
N ARG A 191 5.17 -2.46 -11.97
CA ARG A 191 5.96 -3.04 -13.06
C ARG A 191 7.44 -3.07 -12.72
N TYR A 192 8.13 -3.94 -13.39
CA TYR A 192 9.58 -3.93 -13.41
C TYR A 192 10.07 -2.68 -14.15
N GLY A 193 11.03 -1.98 -13.58
CA GLY A 193 11.56 -0.76 -14.17
C GLY A 193 13.07 -0.67 -14.01
N CYS A 194 13.66 0.19 -14.84
CA CYS A 194 15.06 0.55 -14.76
C CYS A 194 15.19 2.08 -14.70
N ARG A 195 16.21 2.55 -14.02
CA ARG A 195 16.66 3.95 -14.08
C ARG A 195 17.22 4.26 -15.45
N SER A 196 17.37 5.54 -15.78
CA SER A 196 18.04 5.97 -17.01
C SER A 196 19.47 5.42 -17.16
N SER A 197 20.13 5.07 -16.06
CA SER A 197 21.42 4.40 -16.02
C SER A 197 21.38 2.91 -16.41
N GLY A 198 20.18 2.33 -16.61
CA GLY A 198 19.98 0.89 -16.81
C GLY A 198 19.93 0.07 -15.52
N GLU A 199 20.16 0.70 -14.36
CA GLU A 199 20.05 0.02 -13.07
C GLU A 199 18.59 -0.27 -12.71
N PRO A 200 18.31 -1.43 -12.06
CA PRO A 200 16.97 -1.76 -11.58
C PRO A 200 16.42 -0.68 -10.65
N GLN A 201 15.13 -0.39 -10.80
CA GLN A 201 14.40 0.51 -9.95
C GLN A 201 13.35 -0.27 -9.14
N CYS A 202 13.18 0.05 -7.86
CA CYS A 202 12.19 -0.65 -7.05
C CYS A 202 10.76 -0.42 -7.58
N GLY A 203 9.89 -1.41 -7.37
CA GLY A 203 8.53 -1.38 -7.88
C GLY A 203 7.72 -0.18 -7.37
N ASP A 204 7.97 0.27 -6.15
CA ASP A 204 7.30 1.42 -5.56
C ASP A 204 7.64 2.73 -6.28
N MET A 205 8.92 2.97 -6.54
CA MET A 205 9.36 4.15 -7.30
C MET A 205 8.73 4.17 -8.68
N THR A 206 8.73 3.02 -9.37
CA THR A 206 8.11 2.89 -10.70
C THR A 206 6.61 3.18 -10.63
N MET A 207 5.92 2.63 -9.63
CA MET A 207 4.49 2.86 -9.41
C MET A 207 4.19 4.35 -9.17
N TRP A 208 4.99 5.04 -8.35
CA TRP A 208 4.78 6.45 -8.08
C TRP A 208 5.04 7.33 -9.31
N GLN A 209 6.04 7.01 -10.12
CA GLN A 209 6.30 7.73 -11.37
C GLN A 209 5.13 7.56 -12.36
N ASP A 210 4.61 6.34 -12.48
CA ASP A 210 3.45 6.03 -13.31
C ASP A 210 2.19 6.73 -12.77
N MET A 211 1.98 6.70 -11.46
CA MET A 211 0.88 7.40 -10.78
C MET A 211 0.89 8.90 -11.07
N LYS A 212 2.06 9.53 -10.94
CA LYS A 212 2.25 10.95 -11.21
C LYS A 212 1.95 11.31 -12.65
N SER A 213 2.47 10.50 -13.59
CA SER A 213 2.25 10.71 -15.02
C SER A 213 0.77 10.55 -15.37
N PHE A 214 0.16 9.46 -14.89
CA PHE A 214 -1.26 9.16 -15.11
C PHE A 214 -2.18 10.25 -14.54
N MET A 215 -1.94 10.67 -13.30
CA MET A 215 -2.76 11.70 -12.66
C MET A 215 -2.66 13.05 -13.39
N ARG A 216 -1.46 13.40 -13.87
CA ARG A 216 -1.26 14.62 -14.66
C ARG A 216 -2.01 14.55 -16.01
N GLU A 217 -1.84 13.43 -16.72
CA GLU A 217 -2.46 13.23 -18.04
C GLU A 217 -3.98 13.28 -17.99
N HIS A 218 -4.57 12.74 -16.92
CA HIS A 218 -6.01 12.66 -16.72
C HIS A 218 -6.58 13.79 -15.85
N ASN A 219 -5.76 14.78 -15.45
CA ASN A 219 -6.14 15.89 -14.57
C ASN A 219 -6.82 15.41 -13.27
N LEU A 220 -6.31 14.32 -12.67
CA LEU A 220 -6.85 13.75 -11.45
C LEU A 220 -6.38 14.51 -10.22
N ARG A 221 -7.25 14.61 -9.22
CA ARG A 221 -6.97 15.34 -7.99
C ARG A 221 -6.49 14.40 -6.87
N PHE A 222 -5.63 14.94 -6.02
CA PHE A 222 -5.22 14.27 -4.79
C PHE A 222 -5.48 15.16 -3.57
N TYR A 223 -5.46 14.53 -2.41
CA TYR A 223 -5.58 15.21 -1.13
C TYR A 223 -4.54 14.69 -0.13
N PHE A 224 -3.86 15.60 0.56
CA PHE A 224 -2.99 15.30 1.68
C PHE A 224 -3.74 15.51 2.99
N ALA A 225 -4.06 14.44 3.68
CA ALA A 225 -4.57 14.50 5.05
C ALA A 225 -3.39 14.65 6.02
N ASN A 226 -3.10 15.89 6.44
CA ASN A 226 -1.94 16.22 7.27
C ASN A 226 -2.07 15.66 8.71
N LYS A 227 -2.19 14.34 8.81
CA LYS A 227 -2.22 13.58 10.06
C LYS A 227 -1.19 12.47 9.99
N GLU A 228 -0.38 12.33 11.04
CA GLU A 228 0.58 11.24 11.18
C GLU A 228 -0.16 9.98 11.62
N THR A 229 -0.30 9.02 10.72
CA THR A 229 -1.11 7.81 10.94
C THR A 229 -0.38 6.51 10.62
N VAL A 230 0.86 6.59 10.18
CA VAL A 230 1.71 5.45 9.82
C VAL A 230 3.03 5.52 10.55
N PHE A 231 3.51 4.38 11.00
CA PHE A 231 4.84 4.22 11.59
C PHE A 231 5.60 3.10 10.87
N HIS A 232 6.80 3.40 10.41
CA HIS A 232 7.76 2.47 9.83
C HIS A 232 8.98 2.35 10.74
N ASP A 233 9.19 1.15 11.30
CA ASP A 233 10.22 0.91 12.32
C ASP A 233 11.64 0.85 11.71
N GLY A 234 11.75 0.58 10.42
CA GLY A 234 13.04 0.55 9.72
C GLY A 234 13.96 -0.62 10.11
N MET A 235 13.41 -1.65 10.77
CA MET A 235 14.18 -2.85 11.16
C MET A 235 14.46 -3.79 10.00
#